data_af0b2e21448dc7a80fef6f81a181e460
#
_entry.id   af0b2e21448dc7a80fef6f81a181e460
#
_cell.length_a   1.000
_cell.length_b   1.000
_cell.length_c   1.000
_cell.angle_alpha   90.00
_cell.angle_beta   90.00
_cell.angle_gamma   90.00
#
_symmetry.space_group_name_H-M   'P 1'
#
loop_
_entity.id
_entity.type
_entity.pdbx_description
1 polymer ?
#
loop_
_entity_poly.entity_id
_entity_poly.type
_entity_poly.pdbx_seq_one_letter_code
_entity_poly.pdbx_strand_id
1 'polypeptide(L)'
;TEVSYLGLGPRETTADRTAGGKMGAWSYNVRQDFAQNSPVYPQECGSRTGVYSAALTGSGLNIGIGFAGDGMTFSALPYTPHELENARHLYELPRDDNKTVVRCAAFQRGVGGDNSWGAKPHADACFAVEKGTSFRFTIQK
;
A
#
# COMPACT_ATOMS: atom_id res chain seq x y z
N THR A 1 10.44 -2.64 -11.07
CA THR A 1 9.09 -3.26 -11.08
C THR A 1 8.04 -2.22 -11.37
N GLU A 2 7.20 -2.51 -12.35
CA GLU A 2 5.98 -1.77 -12.65
C GLU A 2 4.80 -2.46 -11.98
N VAL A 3 3.87 -1.66 -11.48
CA VAL A 3 2.60 -2.13 -10.93
C VAL A 3 1.48 -1.53 -11.76
N SER A 4 0.50 -2.35 -12.16
CA SER A 4 -0.79 -1.90 -12.63
C SER A 4 -1.88 -2.46 -11.70
N TYR A 5 -2.93 -1.69 -11.43
CA TYR A 5 -3.98 -2.13 -10.52
C TYR A 5 -5.34 -1.51 -10.85
N LEU A 6 -6.40 -2.19 -10.47
CA LEU A 6 -7.77 -1.69 -10.48
C LEU A 6 -8.19 -1.40 -9.04
N GLY A 7 -8.40 -0.13 -8.71
CA GLY A 7 -8.70 0.31 -7.34
C GLY A 7 -8.78 1.82 -7.20
N LEU A 8 -8.80 2.31 -5.97
CA LEU A 8 -8.73 3.74 -5.70
C LEU A 8 -7.31 4.27 -5.92
N GLY A 9 -7.20 5.35 -6.67
CA GLY A 9 -5.92 5.97 -7.02
C GLY A 9 -6.09 7.36 -7.62
N PRO A 10 -5.02 7.87 -8.27
CA PRO A 10 -3.70 7.28 -8.51
C PRO A 10 -2.76 7.32 -7.28
N ARG A 11 -3.04 8.21 -6.34
CA ARG A 11 -2.21 8.44 -5.15
C ARG A 11 -2.54 7.46 -4.03
N GLU A 12 -1.73 7.49 -2.98
CA GLU A 12 -1.98 6.77 -1.74
C GLU A 12 -3.38 7.05 -1.19
N THR A 13 -4.05 6.00 -0.77
CA THR A 13 -5.32 6.05 -0.04
C THR A 13 -5.25 5.20 1.21
N THR A 14 -5.90 5.66 2.29
CA THR A 14 -6.06 4.95 3.55
C THR A 14 -7.53 4.98 3.93
N ALA A 15 -7.96 4.25 4.95
CA ALA A 15 -9.37 4.19 5.34
C ALA A 15 -9.97 5.57 5.64
N ASP A 16 -9.17 6.50 6.14
CA ASP A 16 -9.54 7.89 6.47
C ASP A 16 -9.15 8.90 5.37
N ARG A 17 -8.60 8.43 4.25
CA ARG A 17 -8.14 9.30 3.16
C ARG A 17 -8.51 8.69 1.80
N THR A 18 -9.80 8.65 1.51
CA THR A 18 -10.33 8.11 0.25
C THR A 18 -10.95 9.18 -0.65
N ALA A 19 -11.34 10.34 -0.11
CA ALA A 19 -12.09 11.38 -0.83
C ALA A 19 -11.38 11.92 -2.08
N GLY A 20 -10.05 11.90 -2.11
CA GLY A 20 -9.25 12.30 -3.30
C GLY A 20 -9.00 11.17 -4.28
N GLY A 21 -9.37 9.94 -3.95
CA GLY A 21 -9.21 8.76 -4.79
C GLY A 21 -10.36 8.60 -5.78
N LYS A 22 -10.04 8.10 -6.96
CA LYS A 22 -11.04 7.70 -7.96
C LYS A 22 -10.86 6.22 -8.27
N MET A 23 -11.97 5.51 -8.41
CA MET A 23 -11.93 4.14 -8.90
C MET A 23 -11.47 4.14 -10.36
N GLY A 24 -10.47 3.34 -10.68
CA GLY A 24 -9.91 3.29 -12.02
C GLY A 24 -8.77 2.28 -12.16
N ALA A 25 -8.29 2.14 -13.39
CA ALA A 25 -7.08 1.41 -13.70
C ALA A 25 -5.89 2.38 -13.67
N TRP A 26 -4.91 2.06 -12.87
CA TRP A 26 -3.74 2.90 -12.61
C TRP A 26 -2.45 2.10 -12.79
N SER A 27 -1.36 2.80 -13.06
CA SER A 27 -0.03 2.19 -13.07
C SER A 27 1.02 3.11 -12.48
N TYR A 28 2.07 2.52 -11.92
CA TYR A 28 3.20 3.24 -11.38
C TYR A 28 4.46 2.37 -11.34
N ASN A 29 5.63 3.01 -11.38
CA ASN A 29 6.89 2.36 -11.06
C ASN A 29 7.14 2.42 -9.56
N VAL A 30 7.42 1.28 -8.94
CA VAL A 30 7.56 1.14 -7.48
C VAL A 30 8.59 2.11 -6.89
N ARG A 31 9.76 2.23 -7.52
CA ARG A 31 10.83 3.10 -7.01
C ARG A 31 10.55 4.58 -7.25
N GLN A 32 10.00 4.91 -8.41
CA GLN A 32 9.63 6.30 -8.72
C GLN A 32 8.50 6.78 -7.83
N ASP A 33 7.48 5.95 -7.59
CA ASP A 33 6.38 6.28 -6.68
C ASP A 33 6.90 6.52 -5.25
N PHE A 34 7.76 5.61 -4.76
CA PHE A 34 8.40 5.79 -3.45
C PHE A 34 9.24 7.06 -3.39
N ALA A 35 10.10 7.32 -4.37
CA ALA A 35 10.96 8.50 -4.39
C ALA A 35 10.19 9.83 -4.43
N GLN A 36 9.02 9.84 -5.08
CA GLN A 36 8.19 11.04 -5.22
C GLN A 36 7.21 11.25 -4.07
N ASN A 37 6.78 10.18 -3.42
CA ASN A 37 5.63 10.20 -2.50
C ASN A 37 5.97 9.71 -1.09
N SER A 38 7.20 9.22 -0.84
CA SER A 38 7.59 8.81 0.50
C SER A 38 7.62 10.00 1.46
N PRO A 39 7.23 9.80 2.71
CA PRO A 39 7.40 10.81 3.75
C PRO A 39 8.88 11.15 3.95
N VAL A 40 9.15 12.36 4.42
CA VAL A 40 10.52 12.82 4.74
C VAL A 40 11.18 11.91 5.77
N TYR A 41 10.41 11.49 6.76
CA TYR A 41 10.82 10.46 7.72
C TYR A 41 10.40 9.09 7.17
N PRO A 42 11.33 8.15 6.95
CA PRO A 42 11.00 6.85 6.40
C PRO A 42 9.93 6.14 7.23
N GLN A 43 8.89 5.69 6.56
CA GLN A 43 7.81 4.93 7.16
C GLN A 43 7.04 4.20 6.07
N GLU A 44 6.21 3.26 6.47
CA GLU A 44 5.33 2.56 5.55
C GLU A 44 4.36 3.54 4.89
N CYS A 45 4.25 3.47 3.57
CA CYS A 45 3.46 4.37 2.75
C CYS A 45 2.99 3.67 1.46
N GLY A 46 2.36 4.41 0.58
CA GLY A 46 2.01 3.94 -0.76
C GLY A 46 0.87 2.93 -0.81
N SER A 47 0.03 2.86 0.23
CA SER A 47 -1.16 1.99 0.19
C SER A 47 -2.20 2.46 -0.80
N ARG A 48 -2.89 1.52 -1.40
CA ARG A 48 -4.05 1.70 -2.29
C ARG A 48 -5.19 0.87 -1.73
N THR A 49 -6.32 1.48 -1.47
CA THR A 49 -7.51 0.82 -0.93
C THR A 49 -8.52 0.47 -2.02
N GLY A 50 -9.45 -0.44 -1.74
CA GLY A 50 -10.44 -0.88 -2.71
C GLY A 50 -9.81 -1.47 -3.97
N VAL A 51 -8.70 -2.20 -3.83
CA VAL A 51 -8.01 -2.84 -4.96
C VAL A 51 -8.63 -4.20 -5.24
N TYR A 52 -9.10 -4.40 -6.46
CA TYR A 52 -9.69 -5.65 -6.93
C TYR A 52 -8.68 -6.55 -7.63
N SER A 53 -7.70 -5.95 -8.28
CA SER A 53 -6.60 -6.69 -8.92
C SER A 53 -5.35 -5.84 -9.01
N ALA A 54 -4.20 -6.50 -9.01
CA ALA A 54 -2.92 -5.88 -9.28
C ALA A 54 -2.07 -6.81 -10.13
N ALA A 55 -1.20 -6.25 -10.95
CA ALA A 55 -0.18 -6.99 -11.68
C ALA A 55 1.18 -6.31 -11.48
N LEU A 56 2.19 -7.13 -11.27
CA LEU A 56 3.59 -6.71 -11.14
C LEU A 56 4.36 -7.25 -12.34
N THR A 57 5.04 -6.36 -13.04
CA THR A 57 5.87 -6.69 -14.19
C THR A 57 7.27 -6.10 -14.05
N GLY A 58 8.25 -6.78 -14.63
CA GLY A 58 9.66 -6.34 -14.59
C GLY A 58 10.54 -7.39 -15.23
N SER A 59 11.85 -7.29 -15.10
CA SER A 59 12.82 -8.21 -15.69
C SER A 59 12.55 -9.67 -15.31
N GLY A 60 11.80 -10.39 -16.17
CA GLY A 60 11.39 -11.77 -15.93
C GLY A 60 10.25 -11.95 -14.90
N LEU A 61 9.72 -10.88 -14.36
CA LEU A 61 8.59 -10.91 -13.43
C LEU A 61 7.27 -10.64 -14.15
N ASN A 62 6.31 -11.51 -13.93
CA ASN A 62 4.93 -11.31 -14.38
C ASN A 62 4.01 -12.01 -13.39
N ILE A 63 3.45 -11.25 -12.44
CA ILE A 63 2.59 -11.78 -11.37
C ILE A 63 1.28 -11.01 -11.38
N GLY A 64 0.18 -11.73 -11.51
CA GLY A 64 -1.17 -11.22 -11.28
C GLY A 64 -1.66 -11.53 -9.86
N ILE A 65 -2.34 -10.58 -9.23
CA ILE A 65 -2.96 -10.74 -7.92
C ILE A 65 -4.43 -10.35 -8.05
N GLY A 66 -5.32 -11.27 -7.73
CA GLY A 66 -6.77 -11.02 -7.68
C GLY A 66 -7.27 -11.03 -6.25
N PHE A 67 -8.12 -10.09 -5.90
CA PHE A 67 -8.71 -9.98 -4.57
C PHE A 67 -10.20 -10.32 -4.61
N ALA A 68 -10.66 -11.05 -3.61
CA ALA A 68 -12.08 -11.40 -3.47
C ALA A 68 -12.84 -10.35 -2.66
N GLY A 69 -14.15 -10.22 -2.91
CA GLY A 69 -15.03 -9.30 -2.19
C GLY A 69 -14.92 -7.85 -2.66
N ASP A 70 -15.03 -6.91 -1.74
CA ASP A 70 -15.12 -5.47 -2.01
C ASP A 70 -13.76 -4.79 -2.24
N GLY A 71 -12.75 -5.57 -2.59
CA GLY A 71 -11.38 -5.10 -2.74
C GLY A 71 -10.60 -5.13 -1.42
N MET A 72 -9.29 -4.99 -1.54
CA MET A 72 -8.36 -5.02 -0.41
C MET A 72 -7.46 -3.81 -0.42
N THR A 73 -6.68 -3.66 0.64
CA THR A 73 -5.55 -2.74 0.67
C THR A 73 -4.33 -3.43 0.09
N PHE A 74 -3.70 -2.77 -0.86
CA PHE A 74 -2.51 -3.24 -1.56
C PHE A 74 -1.41 -2.20 -1.48
N SER A 75 -0.17 -2.63 -1.31
CA SER A 75 1.01 -1.78 -1.53
C SER A 75 2.16 -2.58 -2.12
N ALA A 76 3.03 -1.90 -2.84
CA ALA A 76 4.28 -2.43 -3.34
C ALA A 76 5.38 -1.39 -3.13
N LEU A 77 6.38 -1.73 -2.33
CA LEU A 77 7.47 -0.85 -1.91
C LEU A 77 8.83 -1.49 -2.19
N PRO A 78 9.91 -0.69 -2.36
CA PRO A 78 11.25 -1.23 -2.50
C PRO A 78 11.86 -1.71 -1.17
N TYR A 79 11.18 -1.47 -0.05
CA TYR A 79 11.66 -1.75 1.30
C TYR A 79 10.63 -2.51 2.12
N THR A 80 11.10 -3.30 3.07
CA THR A 80 10.25 -3.91 4.09
C THR A 80 9.78 -2.87 5.11
N PRO A 81 8.66 -3.09 5.80
CA PRO A 81 8.24 -2.24 6.92
C PRO A 81 9.33 -2.07 7.98
N HIS A 82 10.07 -3.12 8.26
CA HIS A 82 11.15 -3.12 9.25
C HIS A 82 12.35 -2.26 8.82
N GLU A 83 12.75 -2.29 7.55
CA GLU A 83 13.78 -1.40 7.01
C GLU A 83 13.36 0.06 7.11
N LEU A 84 12.09 0.35 6.80
CA LEU A 84 11.56 1.71 6.90
C LEU A 84 11.49 2.20 8.34
N GLU A 85 11.05 1.36 9.28
CA GLU A 85 10.92 1.72 10.70
C GLU A 85 12.27 1.98 11.38
N ASN A 86 13.32 1.28 10.97
CA ASN A 86 14.65 1.43 11.56
C ASN A 86 15.47 2.59 10.96
N ALA A 87 15.08 3.12 9.81
CA ALA A 87 15.77 4.24 9.17
C ALA A 87 15.22 5.58 9.68
N ARG A 88 16.11 6.50 10.00
CA ARG A 88 15.75 7.89 10.33
C ARG A 88 15.77 8.81 9.12
N HIS A 89 16.54 8.42 8.09
CA HIS A 89 16.71 9.19 6.87
C HIS A 89 16.68 8.27 5.64
N LEU A 90 16.22 8.78 4.52
CA LEU A 90 16.13 8.00 3.27
C LEU A 90 17.47 7.41 2.80
N TYR A 91 18.59 8.08 3.09
CA TYR A 91 19.92 7.61 2.70
C TYR A 91 20.41 6.41 3.52
N GLU A 92 19.78 6.09 4.63
CA GLU A 92 20.07 4.92 5.48
C GLU A 92 19.40 3.65 4.96
N LEU A 93 18.43 3.79 4.05
CA LEU A 93 17.74 2.65 3.47
C LEU A 93 18.67 1.84 2.57
N PRO A 94 18.53 0.50 2.53
CA PRO A 94 19.37 -0.36 1.72
C PRO A 94 19.30 -0.02 0.23
N ARG A 95 20.46 -0.04 -0.44
CA ARG A 95 20.56 0.12 -1.90
C ARG A 95 20.39 -1.24 -2.60
N ASP A 96 19.21 -1.82 -2.47
CA ASP A 96 18.86 -3.07 -3.15
C ASP A 96 17.84 -2.81 -4.25
N ASP A 97 18.28 -2.87 -5.51
CA ASP A 97 17.45 -2.57 -6.67
C ASP A 97 16.61 -3.75 -7.16
N ASN A 98 16.80 -4.94 -6.59
CA ASN A 98 16.17 -6.17 -7.05
C ASN A 98 14.97 -6.62 -6.20
N LYS A 99 14.63 -5.86 -5.16
CA LYS A 99 13.56 -6.21 -4.24
C LYS A 99 12.32 -5.35 -4.46
N THR A 100 11.17 -6.01 -4.46
CA THR A 100 9.85 -5.38 -4.33
C THR A 100 9.08 -6.13 -3.26
N VAL A 101 8.69 -5.41 -2.23
CA VAL A 101 7.91 -5.94 -1.10
C VAL A 101 6.44 -5.64 -1.37
N VAL A 102 5.65 -6.69 -1.52
CA VAL A 102 4.21 -6.61 -1.78
C VAL A 102 3.44 -6.91 -0.49
N ARG A 103 2.47 -6.09 -0.18
CA ARG A 103 1.58 -6.29 0.93
C ARG A 103 0.12 -6.31 0.45
N CYS A 104 -0.58 -7.36 0.86
CA CYS A 104 -2.01 -7.53 0.66
C CYS A 104 -2.66 -7.60 2.04
N ALA A 105 -3.58 -6.70 2.33
CA ALA A 105 -4.28 -6.64 3.60
C ALA A 105 -5.78 -6.58 3.37
N ALA A 106 -6.54 -7.29 4.21
CA ALA A 106 -7.99 -7.25 4.14
C ALA A 106 -8.52 -5.82 4.30
N PHE A 107 -7.89 -5.07 5.18
CA PHE A 107 -8.16 -3.67 5.46
C PHE A 107 -6.97 -3.03 6.18
N GLN A 108 -6.93 -1.72 6.20
CA GLN A 108 -5.93 -0.95 6.90
C GLN A 108 -6.63 0.13 7.72
N ARG A 109 -6.22 0.26 8.97
CA ARG A 109 -6.69 1.34 9.85
C ARG A 109 -6.31 2.70 9.25
N GLY A 110 -7.13 3.71 9.51
CA GLY A 110 -6.79 5.10 9.23
C GLY A 110 -5.52 5.54 9.95
N VAL A 111 -4.81 6.49 9.37
CA VAL A 111 -3.50 6.96 9.84
C VAL A 111 -3.54 8.38 10.39
N GLY A 112 -4.58 9.16 10.09
CA GLY A 112 -4.73 10.55 10.51
C GLY A 112 -5.78 10.76 11.60
N GLY A 113 -5.60 11.80 12.39
CA GLY A 113 -6.59 12.33 13.32
C GLY A 113 -6.85 13.81 13.05
N ASP A 114 -7.65 14.47 13.88
CA ASP A 114 -8.03 15.87 13.71
C ASP A 114 -6.88 16.87 13.90
N ASN A 115 -5.75 16.42 14.41
CA ASN A 115 -4.58 17.27 14.64
C ASN A 115 -3.27 16.46 14.59
N SER A 116 -2.14 17.17 14.62
CA SER A 116 -0.80 16.59 14.63
C SER A 116 -0.26 16.23 16.04
N TRP A 117 -1.07 16.35 17.07
CA TRP A 117 -0.69 16.16 18.48
C TRP A 117 -1.13 14.82 19.04
N GLY A 118 -1.25 13.80 18.20
CA GLY A 118 -1.57 12.44 18.61
C GLY A 118 -3.07 12.12 18.65
N ALA A 119 -3.92 12.91 18.00
CA ALA A 119 -5.31 12.53 17.79
C ALA A 119 -5.37 11.21 17.01
N LYS A 120 -6.22 10.29 17.48
CA LYS A 120 -6.43 9.01 16.85
C LYS A 120 -7.35 9.16 15.64
N PRO A 121 -7.27 8.26 14.64
CA PRO A 121 -8.26 8.18 13.58
C PRO A 121 -9.69 8.03 14.15
N HIS A 122 -10.67 8.55 13.42
CA HIS A 122 -12.08 8.44 13.78
C HIS A 122 -12.52 6.97 13.81
N ALA A 123 -13.56 6.67 14.54
CA ALA A 123 -14.03 5.30 14.78
C ALA A 123 -14.42 4.57 13.48
N ASP A 124 -14.94 5.27 12.49
CA ASP A 124 -15.31 4.76 11.17
C ASP A 124 -14.10 4.36 10.31
N ALA A 125 -12.92 4.91 10.62
CA ALA A 125 -11.64 4.53 10.02
C ALA A 125 -10.87 3.48 10.86
N CYS A 126 -11.47 2.97 11.92
CA CYS A 126 -10.93 1.93 12.79
C CYS A 126 -11.77 0.67 12.65
N PHE A 127 -11.12 -0.47 12.81
CA PHE A 127 -11.81 -1.76 12.86
C PHE A 127 -11.14 -2.65 13.89
N ALA A 128 -11.92 -3.56 14.44
CA ALA A 128 -11.43 -4.64 15.28
C ALA A 128 -11.39 -5.94 14.48
N VAL A 129 -10.32 -6.70 14.64
CA VAL A 129 -10.26 -8.06 14.10
C VAL A 129 -11.07 -8.97 15.00
N GLU A 130 -12.14 -9.54 14.49
CA GLU A 130 -12.98 -10.48 15.20
C GLU A 130 -12.53 -11.92 14.95
N LYS A 131 -12.87 -12.82 15.88
CA LYS A 131 -12.60 -14.24 15.71
C LYS A 131 -13.34 -14.77 14.46
N GLY A 132 -12.59 -15.39 13.55
CA GLY A 132 -13.11 -15.89 12.28
C GLY A 132 -12.97 -14.92 11.11
N THR A 133 -12.43 -13.72 11.33
CA THR A 133 -12.07 -12.83 10.21
C THR A 133 -11.12 -13.54 9.26
N SER A 134 -11.48 -13.61 8.00
CA SER A 134 -10.66 -14.19 6.94
C SER A 134 -10.69 -13.33 5.69
N PHE A 135 -9.64 -13.41 4.90
CA PHE A 135 -9.60 -12.80 3.57
C PHE A 135 -8.93 -13.74 2.58
N ARG A 136 -9.20 -13.54 1.32
CA ARG A 136 -8.67 -14.39 0.26
C ARG A 136 -8.17 -13.55 -0.90
N PHE A 137 -7.02 -13.92 -1.42
CA PHE A 137 -6.49 -13.43 -2.68
C PHE A 137 -5.87 -14.58 -3.46
N THR A 138 -5.72 -14.40 -4.77
CA THR A 138 -5.10 -15.37 -5.68
C THR A 138 -3.83 -14.76 -6.26
N ILE A 139 -2.82 -15.58 -6.47
CA ILE A 139 -1.59 -15.21 -7.18
C ILE A 139 -1.50 -16.09 -8.41
N GLN A 140 -1.24 -15.47 -9.56
CA GLN A 140 -1.05 -16.10 -10.85
C GLN A 140 0.29 -15.66 -11.44
N LYS A 141 0.97 -16.59 -12.11
CA LYS A 141 2.24 -16.36 -12.81
C LYS A 141 2.01 -16.38 -14.31
#